data_387d567bbc12dd6454668404b75911ae
#
_entry.id   387d567bbc12dd6454668404b75911ae
#
_cell.length_a   1.000
_cell.length_b   1.000
_cell.length_c   1.000
_cell.angle_alpha   90.00
_cell.angle_beta   90.00
_cell.angle_gamma   90.00
#
_symmetry.space_group_name_H-M   'P 1'
#
loop_
_entity.id
_entity.type
_entity.pdbx_description
1 polymer ?
#
loop_
_entity_poly.entity_id
_entity_poly.type
_entity_poly.pdbx_seq_one_letter_code
_entity_poly.pdbx_strand_id
1 'polypeptide(L)'
;MSSKNPIPIQTDFDEVSRKLAQQGRPSVRPRTHPGSLLQGFVCVYLGADDERCAAGHLMNAEPDVLRRLTGLASDSGPRGPRALLVAGGHDIAFACALQHAHDIATSDFVDEVDAAAWRDGWAREMRALARQYELDTTVLEAELLRAADARAAGTVST
;
A
#
# COMPACT_ATOMS: atom_id res chain seq x y z
N MET A 1 13.58 26.82 7.52
CA MET A 1 12.98 25.50 7.23
C MET A 1 12.28 25.58 5.89
N SER A 2 12.79 24.87 4.92
CA SER A 2 12.15 24.84 3.60
C SER A 2 10.90 23.99 3.69
N SER A 3 9.73 24.61 3.77
CA SER A 3 8.47 23.92 3.62
C SER A 3 8.40 23.40 2.18
N LYS A 4 8.45 22.09 1.99
CA LYS A 4 8.17 21.51 0.68
C LYS A 4 6.76 21.91 0.29
N ASN A 5 6.56 22.30 -0.97
CA ASN A 5 5.21 22.48 -1.49
C ASN A 5 4.42 21.19 -1.31
N PRO A 6 3.15 21.26 -0.91
CA PRO A 6 2.32 20.07 -0.75
C PRO A 6 2.23 19.32 -2.08
N ILE A 7 2.37 18.00 -2.00
CA ILE A 7 2.23 17.12 -3.16
C ILE A 7 0.73 16.99 -3.47
N PRO A 8 0.30 17.17 -4.73
CA PRO A 8 -1.08 16.90 -5.11
C PRO A 8 -1.48 15.46 -4.81
N ILE A 9 -2.69 15.24 -4.32
CA ILE A 9 -3.20 13.89 -4.00
C ILE A 9 -3.25 12.98 -5.23
N GLN A 10 -3.43 13.53 -6.43
CA GLN A 10 -3.33 12.77 -7.69
C GLN A 10 -1.93 12.15 -7.86
N THR A 11 -0.88 12.88 -7.51
CA THR A 11 0.50 12.38 -7.58
C THR A 11 0.71 11.20 -6.65
N ASP A 12 0.22 11.29 -5.41
CA ASP A 12 0.29 10.18 -4.45
C ASP A 12 -0.53 8.97 -4.91
N PHE A 13 -1.72 9.21 -5.46
CA PHE A 13 -2.56 8.16 -6.04
C PHE A 13 -1.85 7.43 -7.17
N ASP A 14 -1.25 8.16 -8.11
CA ASP A 14 -0.54 7.59 -9.26
C ASP A 14 0.72 6.82 -8.83
N GLU A 15 1.47 7.35 -7.86
CA GLU A 15 2.66 6.68 -7.34
C GLU A 15 2.32 5.37 -6.64
N VAL A 16 1.34 5.37 -5.74
CA VAL A 16 0.89 4.16 -5.03
C VAL A 16 0.30 3.16 -6.03
N SER A 17 -0.47 3.62 -7.02
CA SER A 17 -1.02 2.77 -8.07
C SER A 17 0.08 2.04 -8.83
N ARG A 18 1.10 2.76 -9.25
CA ARG A 18 2.25 2.20 -9.98
C ARG A 18 3.04 1.22 -9.12
N LYS A 19 3.40 1.61 -7.91
CA LYS A 19 4.24 0.81 -7.01
C LYS A 19 3.55 -0.49 -6.57
N LEU A 20 2.31 -0.43 -6.13
CA LEU A 20 1.58 -1.60 -5.67
C LEU A 20 1.17 -2.54 -6.81
N ALA A 21 0.82 -2.02 -7.99
CA ALA A 21 0.55 -2.85 -9.15
C ALA A 21 1.81 -3.61 -9.62
N GLN A 22 2.97 -2.96 -9.63
CA GLN A 22 4.26 -3.58 -9.97
C GLN A 22 4.69 -4.60 -8.91
N GLN A 23 4.49 -4.29 -7.63
CA GLN A 23 4.76 -5.22 -6.53
C GLN A 23 3.86 -6.46 -6.59
N GLY A 24 2.59 -6.29 -6.95
CA GLY A 24 1.62 -7.36 -7.23
C GLY A 24 1.10 -8.14 -6.03
N ARG A 25 1.52 -7.79 -4.81
CA ARG A 25 1.14 -8.45 -3.55
C ARG A 25 1.18 -7.47 -2.38
N PRO A 26 0.44 -7.73 -1.29
CA PRO A 26 0.46 -6.86 -0.13
C PRO A 26 1.75 -6.98 0.67
N SER A 27 2.03 -5.96 1.48
CA SER A 27 3.06 -5.99 2.51
C SER A 27 2.43 -6.41 3.83
N VAL A 28 2.62 -7.65 4.23
CA VAL A 28 1.93 -8.25 5.38
C VAL A 28 2.86 -9.18 6.17
N ARG A 29 2.47 -9.45 7.40
CA ARG A 29 2.99 -10.56 8.20
C ARG A 29 1.83 -11.34 8.82
N PRO A 30 1.98 -12.64 9.09
CA PRO A 30 0.99 -13.40 9.84
C PRO A 30 0.77 -12.79 11.24
N ARG A 31 -0.46 -12.85 11.73
CA ARG A 31 -0.76 -12.55 13.14
C ARG A 31 -0.26 -13.70 13.99
N THR A 32 0.85 -13.49 14.68
CA THR A 32 1.48 -14.48 15.55
C THR A 32 1.42 -14.06 17.01
N HIS A 33 0.21 -13.91 17.58
CA HIS A 33 0.09 -13.76 19.02
C HIS A 33 -0.17 -15.13 19.64
N PRO A 34 0.70 -15.62 20.55
CA PRO A 34 0.41 -16.82 21.35
C PRO A 34 -0.91 -16.61 22.11
N GLY A 35 -1.89 -17.50 21.90
CA GLY A 35 -3.20 -17.43 22.55
C GLY A 35 -4.23 -16.50 21.87
N SER A 36 -3.90 -15.85 20.75
CA SER A 36 -4.89 -15.11 19.96
C SER A 36 -5.70 -16.08 19.10
N LEU A 37 -7.03 -16.00 19.24
CA LEU A 37 -7.97 -16.65 18.31
C LEU A 37 -8.09 -15.90 16.98
N LEU A 38 -7.40 -14.76 16.84
CA LEU A 38 -7.39 -13.95 15.61
C LEU A 38 -6.37 -14.52 14.64
N GLN A 39 -6.86 -15.16 13.60
CA GLN A 39 -6.10 -15.59 12.45
C GLN A 39 -6.01 -14.44 11.42
N GLY A 40 -5.16 -14.60 10.41
CA GLY A 40 -5.03 -13.67 9.30
C GLY A 40 -3.71 -12.90 9.31
N PHE A 41 -3.71 -11.75 8.64
CA PHE A 41 -2.52 -10.96 8.38
C PHE A 41 -2.61 -9.56 8.97
N VAL A 42 -1.46 -8.99 9.27
CA VAL A 42 -1.29 -7.58 9.67
C VAL A 42 -0.47 -6.89 8.58
N CYS A 43 -0.95 -5.75 8.10
CA CYS A 43 -0.20 -4.92 7.18
C CYS A 43 1.03 -4.33 7.89
N VAL A 44 2.15 -4.32 7.19
CA VAL A 44 3.42 -3.77 7.66
C VAL A 44 3.97 -2.77 6.65
N TYR A 45 4.74 -1.78 7.11
CA TYR A 45 5.33 -0.78 6.22
C TYR A 45 6.39 -1.37 5.31
N LEU A 46 7.08 -2.41 5.77
CA LEU A 46 8.03 -3.19 5.00
C LEU A 46 7.87 -4.68 5.33
N GLY A 47 7.58 -5.47 4.32
CA GLY A 47 7.46 -6.93 4.40
C GLY A 47 8.80 -7.65 4.32
N ALA A 48 8.75 -8.99 4.35
CA ALA A 48 9.94 -9.84 4.38
C ALA A 48 10.77 -9.80 3.08
N ASP A 49 10.11 -9.64 1.94
CA ASP A 49 10.74 -9.57 0.62
C ASP A 49 10.74 -8.14 0.05
N ASP A 50 10.92 -7.16 0.94
CA ASP A 50 10.96 -5.71 0.63
C ASP A 50 9.65 -5.14 0.07
N GLU A 51 8.53 -5.84 0.19
CA GLU A 51 7.23 -5.30 -0.15
C GLU A 51 6.90 -4.12 0.78
N ARG A 52 6.29 -3.08 0.23
CA ARG A 52 5.82 -1.92 0.99
C ARG A 52 4.30 -1.81 0.87
N CYS A 53 3.64 -1.41 1.95
CA CYS A 53 2.25 -0.97 1.89
C CYS A 53 2.15 0.43 1.27
N ALA A 54 0.94 0.94 1.07
CA ALA A 54 0.74 2.26 0.47
C ALA A 54 1.50 3.38 1.23
N ALA A 55 1.34 3.46 2.54
CA ALA A 55 2.06 4.42 3.37
C ALA A 55 3.58 4.18 3.35
N GLY A 56 4.03 2.93 3.30
CA GLY A 56 5.43 2.56 3.20
C GLY A 56 6.10 3.07 1.91
N HIS A 57 5.37 3.07 0.80
CA HIS A 57 5.84 3.67 -0.45
C HIS A 57 5.93 5.20 -0.36
N LEU A 58 4.93 5.86 0.20
CA LEU A 58 4.91 7.32 0.33
C LEU A 58 5.96 7.85 1.30
N MET A 59 6.21 7.16 2.41
CA MET A 59 7.24 7.58 3.36
C MET A 59 8.65 7.60 2.76
N ASN A 60 8.91 6.77 1.76
CA ASN A 60 10.19 6.67 1.05
C ASN A 60 11.39 6.64 2.01
N ALA A 61 11.25 5.92 3.13
CA ALA A 61 12.26 5.81 4.17
C ALA A 61 13.13 4.55 3.98
N GLU A 62 14.30 4.55 4.62
CA GLU A 62 15.20 3.40 4.66
C GLU A 62 14.51 2.17 5.28
N PRO A 63 14.83 0.95 4.85
CA PRO A 63 14.21 -0.27 5.34
C PRO A 63 14.19 -0.41 6.86
N ASP A 64 15.28 -0.06 7.53
CA ASP A 64 15.37 -0.16 8.99
C ASP A 64 14.47 0.84 9.72
N VAL A 65 14.20 1.99 9.11
CA VAL A 65 13.25 2.98 9.63
C VAL A 65 11.84 2.39 9.51
N LEU A 66 11.46 1.86 8.37
CA LEU A 66 10.13 1.28 8.14
C LEU A 66 9.86 0.07 9.07
N ARG A 67 10.86 -0.79 9.29
CA ARG A 67 10.72 -1.91 10.24
C ARG A 67 10.43 -1.46 11.66
N ARG A 68 11.10 -0.39 12.12
CA ARG A 68 10.87 0.17 13.46
C ARG A 68 9.51 0.83 13.64
N LEU A 69 8.91 1.29 12.55
CA LEU A 69 7.58 1.91 12.57
C LEU A 69 6.44 0.89 12.50
N THR A 70 6.74 -0.39 12.27
CA THR A 70 5.74 -1.46 12.19
C THR A 70 4.89 -1.51 13.46
N GLY A 71 3.57 -1.55 13.28
CA GLY A 71 2.59 -1.53 14.37
C GLY A 71 2.09 -0.15 14.76
N LEU A 72 2.68 0.93 14.22
CA LEU A 72 2.18 2.28 14.40
C LEU A 72 1.19 2.64 13.26
N ALA A 73 0.10 3.31 13.60
CA ALA A 73 -0.83 3.82 12.60
C ALA A 73 -0.19 4.94 11.75
N SER A 74 -0.62 5.09 10.50
CA SER A 74 -0.03 6.05 9.56
C SER A 74 -0.16 7.52 10.02
N ASP A 75 -1.14 7.81 10.87
CA ASP A 75 -1.38 9.14 11.45
C ASP A 75 -0.74 9.33 12.84
N SER A 76 -0.05 8.31 13.36
CA SER A 76 0.45 8.34 14.74
C SER A 76 1.75 9.14 14.90
N GLY A 77 1.74 9.96 15.95
CA GLY A 77 2.89 10.51 16.68
C GLY A 77 3.78 11.51 15.95
N PRO A 78 4.46 12.38 16.72
CA PRO A 78 5.36 13.40 16.15
C PRO A 78 6.70 12.84 15.64
N ARG A 79 7.00 11.57 15.92
CA ARG A 79 8.22 10.86 15.47
C ARG A 79 7.92 9.57 14.72
N GLY A 80 6.64 9.34 14.41
CA GLY A 80 6.15 8.15 13.73
C GLY A 80 5.94 8.34 12.22
N PRO A 81 5.14 7.50 11.60
CA PRO A 81 4.83 7.56 10.17
C PRO A 81 4.32 8.92 9.72
N ARG A 82 3.47 9.57 10.52
CA ARG A 82 2.95 10.90 10.24
C ARG A 82 4.06 11.93 9.98
N ALA A 83 5.12 11.92 10.79
CA ALA A 83 6.22 12.86 10.63
C ALA A 83 6.95 12.69 9.29
N LEU A 84 7.12 11.45 8.84
CA LEU A 84 7.74 11.15 7.54
C LEU A 84 6.84 11.56 6.37
N LEU A 85 5.54 11.32 6.47
CA LEU A 85 4.57 11.72 5.45
C LEU A 85 4.49 13.24 5.33
N VAL A 86 4.41 13.96 6.46
CA VAL A 86 4.42 15.44 6.49
C VAL A 86 5.73 15.99 5.93
N ALA A 87 6.87 15.43 6.33
CA ALA A 87 8.19 15.86 5.80
C ALA A 87 8.32 15.60 4.30
N GLY A 88 7.64 14.58 3.77
CA GLY A 88 7.52 14.29 2.35
C GLY A 88 6.62 15.26 1.58
N GLY A 89 5.76 16.01 2.27
CA GLY A 89 4.77 16.90 1.66
C GLY A 89 3.43 16.22 1.34
N HIS A 90 3.19 15.03 1.88
CA HIS A 90 1.97 14.24 1.62
C HIS A 90 0.80 14.73 2.48
N ASP A 91 -0.42 14.65 1.93
CA ASP A 91 -1.66 14.81 2.68
C ASP A 91 -1.89 13.58 3.57
N ILE A 92 -1.98 13.80 4.87
CA ILE A 92 -2.09 12.70 5.85
C ILE A 92 -3.41 11.97 5.71
N ALA A 93 -4.52 12.66 5.53
CA ALA A 93 -5.84 12.04 5.40
C ALA A 93 -5.89 11.18 4.14
N PHE A 94 -5.31 11.66 3.05
CA PHE A 94 -5.25 10.91 1.80
C PHE A 94 -4.28 9.72 1.87
N ALA A 95 -3.11 9.88 2.49
CA ALA A 95 -2.18 8.77 2.74
C ALA A 95 -2.82 7.66 3.58
N CYS A 96 -3.60 8.03 4.61
CA CYS A 96 -4.37 7.07 5.40
C CYS A 96 -5.47 6.38 4.56
N ALA A 97 -6.13 7.10 3.65
CA ALA A 97 -7.13 6.52 2.77
C ALA A 97 -6.52 5.50 1.78
N LEU A 98 -5.35 5.80 1.22
CA LEU A 98 -4.58 4.86 0.37
C LEU A 98 -4.15 3.62 1.16
N GLN A 99 -3.68 3.80 2.40
CA GLN A 99 -3.33 2.69 3.28
C GLN A 99 -4.56 1.83 3.61
N HIS A 100 -5.70 2.45 3.88
CA HIS A 100 -6.94 1.74 4.16
C HIS A 100 -7.41 0.88 2.98
N ALA A 101 -7.27 1.36 1.75
CA ALA A 101 -7.56 0.56 0.55
C ALA A 101 -6.69 -0.71 0.47
N HIS A 102 -5.41 -0.61 0.83
CA HIS A 102 -4.51 -1.76 0.94
C HIS A 102 -4.95 -2.72 2.05
N ASP A 103 -5.33 -2.20 3.21
CA ASP A 103 -5.69 -2.99 4.39
C ASP A 103 -7.02 -3.74 4.20
N ILE A 104 -8.02 -3.10 3.60
CA ILE A 104 -9.30 -3.74 3.26
C ILE A 104 -9.07 -4.91 2.31
N ALA A 105 -8.30 -4.73 1.25
CA ALA A 105 -7.99 -5.78 0.29
C ALA A 105 -7.27 -6.98 0.94
N THR A 106 -6.58 -6.77 2.06
CA THR A 106 -5.85 -7.80 2.79
C THR A 106 -6.72 -8.53 3.83
N SER A 107 -7.78 -7.89 4.32
CA SER A 107 -8.59 -8.36 5.45
C SER A 107 -9.33 -9.67 5.20
N ASP A 108 -9.59 -10.02 3.94
CA ASP A 108 -10.33 -11.22 3.55
C ASP A 108 -9.48 -12.51 3.60
N PHE A 109 -8.16 -12.39 3.78
CA PHE A 109 -7.25 -13.53 3.82
C PHE A 109 -6.94 -13.96 5.24
N VAL A 110 -6.98 -15.27 5.48
CA VAL A 110 -6.79 -15.87 6.81
C VAL A 110 -5.51 -16.71 6.87
N ASP A 111 -5.36 -17.70 5.99
CA ASP A 111 -4.25 -18.65 6.01
C ASP A 111 -3.15 -18.30 5.01
N GLU A 112 -3.53 -17.86 3.83
CA GLU A 112 -2.64 -17.51 2.73
C GLU A 112 -3.20 -16.34 1.95
N VAL A 113 -2.32 -15.48 1.44
CA VAL A 113 -2.71 -14.38 0.57
C VAL A 113 -2.60 -14.82 -0.89
N ASP A 114 -3.74 -14.93 -1.56
CA ASP A 114 -3.78 -15.05 -3.01
C ASP A 114 -3.48 -13.68 -3.64
N ALA A 115 -2.32 -13.57 -4.30
CA ALA A 115 -1.84 -12.30 -4.86
C ALA A 115 -2.77 -11.75 -5.96
N ALA A 116 -3.38 -12.63 -6.77
CA ALA A 116 -4.32 -12.21 -7.82
C ALA A 116 -5.62 -11.68 -7.21
N ALA A 117 -6.21 -12.41 -6.26
CA ALA A 117 -7.41 -11.98 -5.56
C ALA A 117 -7.19 -10.70 -4.74
N TRP A 118 -6.03 -10.57 -4.09
CA TRP A 118 -5.66 -9.33 -3.41
C TRP A 118 -5.60 -8.15 -4.38
N ARG A 119 -4.98 -8.32 -5.52
CA ARG A 119 -4.85 -7.25 -6.53
C ARG A 119 -6.20 -6.79 -7.05
N ASP A 120 -7.11 -7.73 -7.32
CA ASP A 120 -8.46 -7.41 -7.77
C ASP A 120 -9.23 -6.64 -6.69
N GLY A 121 -9.13 -7.06 -5.43
CA GLY A 121 -9.71 -6.37 -4.28
C GLY A 121 -9.12 -4.97 -4.11
N TRP A 122 -7.80 -4.84 -4.13
CA TRP A 122 -7.11 -3.56 -4.03
C TRP A 122 -7.48 -2.61 -5.18
N ALA A 123 -7.51 -3.10 -6.42
CA ALA A 123 -7.93 -2.29 -7.57
C ALA A 123 -9.36 -1.76 -7.43
N ARG A 124 -10.27 -2.58 -6.89
CA ARG A 124 -11.64 -2.16 -6.59
C ARG A 124 -11.68 -1.02 -5.57
N GLU A 125 -10.92 -1.14 -4.48
CA GLU A 125 -10.83 -0.09 -3.44
C GLU A 125 -10.18 1.20 -3.97
N MET A 126 -9.14 1.09 -4.80
CA MET A 126 -8.49 2.24 -5.43
C MET A 126 -9.45 2.98 -6.39
N ARG A 127 -10.26 2.25 -7.17
CA ARG A 127 -11.29 2.86 -8.03
C ARG A 127 -12.38 3.55 -7.20
N ALA A 128 -12.77 2.98 -6.07
CA ALA A 128 -13.72 3.62 -5.15
C ALA A 128 -13.15 4.92 -4.57
N LEU A 129 -11.88 4.88 -4.16
CA LEU A 129 -11.16 6.05 -3.67
C LEU A 129 -11.05 7.14 -4.76
N ALA A 130 -10.71 6.76 -5.99
CA ALA A 130 -10.65 7.70 -7.10
C ALA A 130 -11.99 8.41 -7.36
N ARG A 131 -13.10 7.68 -7.29
CA ARG A 131 -14.44 8.29 -7.40
C ARG A 131 -14.73 9.26 -6.26
N GLN A 132 -14.35 8.90 -5.04
CA GLN A 132 -14.58 9.75 -3.85
C GLN A 132 -13.83 11.07 -3.94
N TYR A 133 -12.62 11.07 -4.46
CA TYR A 133 -11.72 12.23 -4.54
C TYR A 133 -11.65 12.85 -5.94
N GLU A 134 -12.48 12.39 -6.88
CA GLU A 134 -12.52 12.85 -8.27
C GLU A 134 -11.14 12.77 -8.98
N LEU A 135 -10.43 11.64 -8.78
CA LEU A 135 -9.10 11.40 -9.34
C LEU A 135 -9.15 10.67 -10.68
N ASP A 136 -8.16 10.94 -11.52
CA ASP A 136 -7.90 10.22 -12.75
C ASP A 136 -7.33 8.83 -12.45
N THR A 137 -7.86 7.78 -13.08
CA THR A 137 -7.42 6.39 -12.92
C THR A 137 -6.54 5.88 -14.05
N THR A 138 -6.11 6.74 -14.97
CA THR A 138 -5.35 6.33 -16.17
C THR A 138 -4.09 5.55 -15.80
N VAL A 139 -3.33 5.99 -14.80
CA VAL A 139 -2.12 5.30 -14.34
C VAL A 139 -2.48 3.96 -13.71
N LEU A 140 -3.48 3.91 -12.83
CA LEU A 140 -3.93 2.67 -12.20
C LEU A 140 -4.32 1.61 -13.25
N GLU A 141 -5.16 1.97 -14.21
CA GLU A 141 -5.65 1.03 -15.22
C GLU A 141 -4.52 0.55 -16.14
N ALA A 142 -3.60 1.43 -16.53
CA ALA A 142 -2.43 1.06 -17.33
C ALA A 142 -1.51 0.08 -16.60
N GLU A 143 -1.26 0.29 -15.31
CA GLU A 143 -0.42 -0.61 -14.51
C GLU A 143 -1.09 -1.96 -14.25
N LEU A 144 -2.39 -1.99 -14.01
CA LEU A 144 -3.15 -3.23 -13.86
C LEU A 144 -3.12 -4.07 -15.15
N LEU A 145 -3.23 -3.43 -16.31
CA LEU A 145 -3.14 -4.09 -17.62
C LEU A 145 -1.74 -4.68 -17.84
N ARG A 146 -0.68 -3.92 -17.58
CA ARG A 146 0.72 -4.42 -17.67
C ARG A 146 0.95 -5.63 -16.76
N ALA A 147 0.43 -5.59 -15.55
CA ALA A 147 0.55 -6.71 -14.60
C ALA A 147 -0.22 -7.94 -15.07
N ALA A 148 -1.35 -7.78 -15.75
CA ALA A 148 -2.10 -8.88 -16.35
C ALA A 148 -1.34 -9.49 -17.54
N ASP A 149 -0.78 -8.66 -18.42
CA ASP A 149 0.01 -9.10 -19.59
C ASP A 149 1.27 -9.85 -19.16
N ALA A 150 1.98 -9.37 -18.15
CA ALA A 150 3.18 -10.03 -17.64
C ALA A 150 2.87 -11.44 -17.08
N ARG A 151 1.72 -11.63 -16.45
CA ARG A 151 1.27 -12.96 -15.97
C ARG A 151 0.92 -13.89 -17.13
N ALA A 152 0.22 -13.39 -18.15
CA ALA A 152 -0.10 -14.17 -19.33
C ALA A 152 1.16 -14.65 -20.07
N ALA A 153 2.20 -13.80 -20.16
CA ALA A 153 3.48 -14.16 -20.75
C ALA A 153 4.27 -15.19 -19.91
N GLY A 154 4.19 -15.13 -18.55
CA GLY A 154 4.85 -16.07 -17.64
C GLY A 154 4.23 -17.48 -17.63
N THR A 155 2.96 -17.63 -17.99
CA THR A 155 2.27 -18.93 -18.07
C THR A 155 2.54 -19.67 -19.38
N VAL A 156 3.15 -19.05 -20.37
CA VAL A 156 3.50 -19.66 -21.68
C VAL A 156 4.91 -20.28 -21.64
N SER A 157 5.67 -20.13 -20.55
CA SER A 157 7.08 -20.52 -20.43
C SER A 157 7.30 -21.80 -19.60
N THR A 158 6.36 -22.75 -19.60
CA THR A 158 6.55 -24.10 -19.04
C THR A 158 6.21 -25.18 -20.02
#